data_9a0e0440bda0764291782a6da037b6de
#
_entry.id   9a0e0440bda0764291782a6da037b6de
#
_cell.length_a   1.000
_cell.length_b   1.000
_cell.length_c   1.000
_cell.angle_alpha   90.00
_cell.angle_beta   90.00
_cell.angle_gamma   90.00
#
_symmetry.space_group_name_H-M   'P 1'
#
loop_
_entity.id
_entity.type
_entity.pdbx_description
1 polymer ?
#
loop_
_entity_poly.entity_id
_entity_poly.type
_entity_poly.pdbx_seq_one_letter_code
_entity_poly.pdbx_strand_id
1 'polypeptide(L)'
;MTDDFSKKLESAINRGKQVADNKASSERQREQTEEELREKHSEYRLTLCERIEKTINQLADHFPGFRAESVYDEDGWGSAAYIEALQIVGQKRSTKFSRFEIVVRPCSDLLVLDIKGKGTINNREVFNRSHFRKLAEVELGDFEQCIEAWSLHFAEMYAAQG
;
A
#
# COMPACT_ATOMS: atom_id res chain seq x y z
N MET A 1 57.24 -16.88 31.10
CA MET A 1 56.51 -17.54 29.99
C MET A 1 55.00 -17.60 30.22
N THR A 2 54.54 -17.79 31.44
CA THR A 2 53.10 -17.78 31.77
C THR A 2 52.46 -16.41 31.56
N ASP A 3 53.18 -15.32 31.75
CA ASP A 3 52.69 -13.95 31.59
C ASP A 3 52.37 -13.59 30.12
N ASP A 4 53.14 -14.15 29.18
CA ASP A 4 52.95 -13.86 27.76
C ASP A 4 51.69 -14.52 27.23
N PHE A 5 51.38 -15.74 27.62
CA PHE A 5 50.14 -16.44 27.29
C PHE A 5 48.93 -15.75 27.93
N SER A 6 49.06 -15.33 29.19
CA SER A 6 48.00 -14.61 29.91
C SER A 6 47.60 -13.31 29.19
N LYS A 7 48.60 -12.55 28.70
CA LYS A 7 48.35 -11.32 27.93
C LYS A 7 47.69 -11.59 26.61
N LYS A 8 48.08 -12.63 25.91
CA LYS A 8 47.46 -13.07 24.66
C LYS A 8 46.02 -13.50 24.88
N LEU A 9 45.73 -14.19 25.95
CA LEU A 9 44.42 -14.61 26.35
C LEU A 9 43.49 -13.43 26.65
N GLU A 10 43.96 -12.45 27.39
CA GLU A 10 43.21 -11.21 27.68
C GLU A 10 42.87 -10.44 26.40
N SER A 11 43.86 -10.33 25.50
CA SER A 11 43.63 -9.68 24.20
C SER A 11 42.61 -10.40 23.37
N ALA A 12 42.61 -11.73 23.35
CA ALA A 12 41.61 -12.55 22.62
C ALA A 12 40.22 -12.37 23.21
N ILE A 13 40.11 -12.37 24.54
CA ILE A 13 38.83 -12.17 25.24
C ILE A 13 38.27 -10.77 24.93
N ASN A 14 39.10 -9.74 24.96
CA ASN A 14 38.68 -8.36 24.64
C ASN A 14 38.21 -8.22 23.21
N ARG A 15 38.90 -8.86 22.27
CA ARG A 15 38.44 -8.87 20.84
C ARG A 15 37.09 -9.55 20.71
N GLY A 16 36.88 -10.66 21.40
CA GLY A 16 35.59 -11.35 21.38
C GLY A 16 34.45 -10.51 21.96
N LYS A 17 34.70 -9.83 23.07
CA LYS A 17 33.73 -8.91 23.68
C LYS A 17 33.38 -7.77 22.73
N GLN A 18 34.37 -7.22 22.05
CA GLN A 18 34.12 -6.13 21.07
C GLN A 18 33.29 -6.57 19.89
N VAL A 19 33.50 -7.77 19.38
CA VAL A 19 32.69 -8.34 18.31
C VAL A 19 31.24 -8.49 18.78
N ALA A 20 31.02 -8.98 19.99
CA ALA A 20 29.67 -9.13 20.55
C ALA A 20 28.98 -7.76 20.73
N ASP A 21 29.68 -6.75 21.20
CA ASP A 21 29.16 -5.40 21.38
C ASP A 21 28.79 -4.76 20.03
N ASN A 22 29.63 -4.92 19.02
CA ASN A 22 29.37 -4.42 17.68
C ASN A 22 28.14 -5.07 17.04
N LYS A 23 27.98 -6.37 17.24
CA LYS A 23 26.81 -7.10 16.74
C LYS A 23 25.52 -6.61 17.39
N ALA A 24 25.54 -6.46 18.73
CA ALA A 24 24.39 -5.94 19.47
C ALA A 24 24.01 -4.51 19.03
N SER A 25 25.01 -3.66 18.82
CA SER A 25 24.82 -2.30 18.32
C SER A 25 24.21 -2.28 16.92
N SER A 26 24.67 -3.13 16.01
CA SER A 26 24.15 -3.25 14.66
C SER A 26 22.70 -3.73 14.65
N GLU A 27 22.36 -4.70 15.50
CA GLU A 27 20.97 -5.18 15.63
C GLU A 27 20.05 -4.08 16.15
N ARG A 28 20.48 -3.30 17.15
CA ARG A 28 19.68 -2.17 17.65
C ARG A 28 19.46 -1.10 16.60
N GLN A 29 20.47 -0.78 15.80
CA GLN A 29 20.34 0.18 14.70
C GLN A 29 19.36 -0.30 13.65
N ARG A 30 19.38 -1.59 13.33
CA ARG A 30 18.44 -2.19 12.38
C ARG A 30 17.00 -2.09 12.88
N GLU A 31 16.75 -2.42 14.13
CA GLU A 31 15.42 -2.34 14.74
C GLU A 31 14.88 -0.91 14.74
N GLN A 32 15.71 0.07 15.07
CA GLN A 32 15.34 1.48 15.05
C GLN A 32 14.98 1.93 13.63
N THR A 33 15.74 1.49 12.63
CA THR A 33 15.48 1.83 11.23
C THR A 33 14.16 1.23 10.74
N GLU A 34 13.86 -0.01 11.10
CA GLU A 34 12.59 -0.66 10.77
C GLU A 34 11.42 0.07 11.41
N GLU A 35 11.54 0.45 12.68
CA GLU A 35 10.52 1.20 13.40
C GLU A 35 10.26 2.56 12.74
N GLU A 36 11.31 3.29 12.39
CA GLU A 36 11.20 4.57 11.68
C GLU A 36 10.52 4.41 10.33
N LEU A 37 10.84 3.36 9.57
CA LEU A 37 10.21 3.09 8.28
C LEU A 37 8.73 2.72 8.43
N ARG A 38 8.36 1.97 9.47
CA ARG A 38 6.96 1.66 9.76
C ARG A 38 6.16 2.90 10.13
N GLU A 39 6.76 3.83 10.86
CA GLU A 39 6.15 5.13 11.15
C GLU A 39 5.94 5.94 9.86
N LYS A 40 6.92 5.95 8.98
CA LYS A 40 6.79 6.60 7.66
C LYS A 40 5.67 5.97 6.83
N HIS A 41 5.54 4.66 6.86
CA HIS A 41 4.43 3.97 6.19
C HIS A 41 3.09 4.49 6.68
N SER A 42 2.93 4.63 8.00
CA SER A 42 1.69 5.16 8.58
C SER A 42 1.40 6.59 8.13
N GLU A 43 2.42 7.45 8.08
CA GLU A 43 2.28 8.82 7.60
C GLU A 43 1.89 8.87 6.12
N TYR A 44 2.57 8.09 5.28
CA TYR A 44 2.28 8.01 3.85
C TYR A 44 0.88 7.45 3.60
N ARG A 45 0.47 6.43 4.38
CA ARG A 45 -0.86 5.86 4.30
C ARG A 45 -1.93 6.91 4.56
N LEU A 46 -1.79 7.71 5.61
CA LEU A 46 -2.75 8.76 5.94
C LEU A 46 -2.87 9.78 4.81
N THR A 47 -1.73 10.24 4.29
CA THR A 47 -1.71 11.22 3.19
C THR A 47 -2.34 10.64 1.92
N LEU A 48 -1.98 9.41 1.56
CA LEU A 48 -2.50 8.76 0.36
C LEU A 48 -3.99 8.41 0.50
N CYS A 49 -4.44 7.99 1.67
CA CYS A 49 -5.85 7.69 1.90
C CYS A 49 -6.73 8.94 1.74
N GLU A 50 -6.27 10.10 2.18
CA GLU A 50 -6.96 11.38 1.94
C GLU A 50 -7.07 11.68 0.45
N ARG A 51 -5.97 11.50 -0.29
CA ARG A 51 -5.95 11.71 -1.73
C ARG A 51 -6.85 10.71 -2.47
N ILE A 52 -6.81 9.46 -2.08
CA ILE A 52 -7.66 8.40 -2.63
C ILE A 52 -9.13 8.73 -2.41
N GLU A 53 -9.51 9.08 -1.18
CA GLU A 53 -10.89 9.45 -0.84
C GLU A 53 -11.39 10.61 -1.69
N LYS A 54 -10.60 11.66 -1.79
CA LYS A 54 -10.95 12.83 -2.60
C LYS A 54 -11.14 12.47 -4.07
N THR A 55 -10.23 11.68 -4.63
CA THR A 55 -10.27 11.28 -6.04
C THR A 55 -11.47 10.36 -6.32
N ILE A 56 -11.72 9.40 -5.45
CA ILE A 56 -12.85 8.47 -5.56
C ILE A 56 -14.18 9.21 -5.44
N ASN A 57 -14.30 10.16 -4.52
CA ASN A 57 -15.51 10.98 -4.38
C ASN A 57 -15.76 11.81 -5.64
N GLN A 58 -14.73 12.40 -6.21
CA GLN A 58 -14.85 13.14 -7.47
C GLN A 58 -15.30 12.25 -8.63
N LEU A 59 -14.75 11.04 -8.71
CA LEU A 59 -15.15 10.07 -9.72
C LEU A 59 -16.62 9.69 -9.57
N ALA A 60 -17.07 9.40 -8.35
CA ALA A 60 -18.45 9.04 -8.06
C ALA A 60 -19.41 10.19 -8.42
N ASP A 61 -19.02 11.43 -8.16
CA ASP A 61 -19.83 12.60 -8.45
C ASP A 61 -20.06 12.82 -9.96
N HIS A 62 -19.18 12.32 -10.81
CA HIS A 62 -19.29 12.47 -12.27
C HIS A 62 -20.20 11.43 -12.91
N PHE A 63 -20.55 10.35 -12.20
CA PHE A 63 -21.41 9.29 -12.73
C PHE A 63 -22.68 9.15 -11.91
N PRO A 64 -23.86 9.49 -12.46
CA PRO A 64 -25.11 9.36 -11.72
C PRO A 64 -25.33 7.95 -11.18
N GLY A 65 -25.72 7.85 -9.92
CA GLY A 65 -25.99 6.59 -9.26
C GLY A 65 -24.78 5.94 -8.56
N PHE A 66 -23.57 6.39 -8.83
CA PHE A 66 -22.40 5.93 -8.11
C PHE A 66 -22.42 6.40 -6.67
N ARG A 67 -21.96 5.54 -5.78
CA ARG A 67 -21.73 5.83 -4.37
C ARG A 67 -20.26 5.65 -4.05
N ALA A 68 -19.80 6.34 -3.02
CA ALA A 68 -18.43 6.19 -2.52
C ALA A 68 -18.47 5.64 -1.10
N GLU A 69 -17.54 4.77 -0.77
CA GLU A 69 -17.38 4.22 0.57
C GLU A 69 -15.91 4.10 0.95
N SER A 70 -15.62 4.15 2.23
CA SER A 70 -14.29 3.85 2.75
C SER A 70 -14.09 2.34 2.75
N VAL A 71 -12.87 1.91 2.41
CA VAL A 71 -12.46 0.51 2.45
C VAL A 71 -11.47 0.32 3.59
N TYR A 72 -11.75 -0.65 4.45
CA TYR A 72 -10.85 -1.06 5.52
C TYR A 72 -11.01 -2.55 5.73
N ASP A 73 -10.07 -3.32 5.19
CA ASP A 73 -10.09 -4.78 5.26
C ASP A 73 -8.65 -5.33 5.30
N GLU A 74 -8.53 -6.65 5.12
CA GLU A 74 -7.24 -7.33 5.13
C GLU A 74 -6.31 -6.86 4.00
N ASP A 75 -6.87 -6.37 2.89
CA ASP A 75 -6.11 -5.88 1.74
C ASP A 75 -5.58 -4.46 1.93
N GLY A 76 -6.13 -3.70 2.87
CA GLY A 76 -5.63 -2.37 3.18
C GLY A 76 -6.70 -1.34 3.50
N TRP A 77 -6.31 -0.08 3.35
CA TRP A 77 -7.14 1.09 3.65
C TRP A 77 -7.26 1.97 2.42
N GLY A 78 -8.46 2.35 2.08
CA GLY A 78 -8.68 3.21 0.94
C GLY A 78 -10.13 3.59 0.76
N SER A 79 -10.53 3.73 -0.49
CA SER A 79 -11.90 4.10 -0.87
C SER A 79 -12.31 3.39 -2.14
N ALA A 80 -13.62 3.26 -2.33
CA ALA A 80 -14.22 2.67 -3.51
C ALA A 80 -15.41 3.49 -3.98
N ALA A 81 -15.57 3.56 -5.30
CA ALA A 81 -16.78 4.04 -5.95
C ALA A 81 -17.49 2.84 -6.59
N TYR A 82 -18.77 2.74 -6.41
CA TYR A 82 -19.52 1.58 -6.89
C TYR A 82 -20.94 1.93 -7.28
N ILE A 83 -21.51 1.09 -8.15
CA ILE A 83 -22.90 1.15 -8.56
C ILE A 83 -23.44 -0.27 -8.78
N GLU A 84 -24.68 -0.50 -8.36
CA GLU A 84 -25.42 -1.70 -8.68
C GLU A 84 -26.64 -1.30 -9.50
N ALA A 85 -26.77 -1.87 -10.67
CA ALA A 85 -27.91 -1.64 -11.55
C ALA A 85 -28.66 -2.95 -11.78
N LEU A 86 -29.97 -2.95 -11.45
CA LEU A 86 -30.84 -4.08 -11.73
C LEU A 86 -31.24 -4.03 -13.21
N GLN A 87 -30.95 -5.10 -13.95
CA GLN A 87 -31.43 -5.26 -15.31
C GLN A 87 -32.47 -6.37 -15.36
N ILE A 88 -33.56 -6.09 -16.08
CA ILE A 88 -34.60 -7.08 -16.38
C ILE A 88 -34.53 -7.38 -17.87
N VAL A 89 -34.09 -8.61 -18.22
CA VAL A 89 -34.09 -9.08 -19.62
C VAL A 89 -35.10 -10.23 -19.70
N GLY A 90 -36.27 -9.94 -20.27
CA GLY A 90 -37.39 -10.88 -20.27
C GLY A 90 -37.91 -11.10 -18.85
N GLN A 91 -37.97 -12.37 -18.40
CA GLN A 91 -38.38 -12.72 -17.03
C GLN A 91 -37.20 -12.89 -16.06
N LYS A 92 -35.99 -12.70 -16.56
CA LYS A 92 -34.76 -12.85 -15.72
C LYS A 92 -34.34 -11.51 -15.16
N ARG A 93 -34.08 -11.49 -13.85
CA ARG A 93 -33.46 -10.37 -13.16
C ARG A 93 -31.96 -10.63 -13.10
N SER A 94 -31.17 -9.67 -13.58
CA SER A 94 -29.72 -9.69 -13.40
C SER A 94 -29.26 -8.38 -12.81
N THR A 95 -28.27 -8.44 -11.92
CA THR A 95 -27.66 -7.26 -11.33
C THR A 95 -26.32 -7.01 -12.01
N LYS A 96 -26.15 -5.80 -12.55
CA LYS A 96 -24.85 -5.36 -13.06
C LYS A 96 -24.17 -4.52 -11.98
N PHE A 97 -22.99 -4.96 -11.63
CA PHE A 97 -22.17 -4.35 -10.58
C PHE A 97 -20.92 -3.77 -11.19
N SER A 98 -20.61 -2.52 -10.83
CA SER A 98 -19.37 -1.86 -11.20
C SER A 98 -18.76 -1.25 -9.97
N ARG A 99 -17.44 -1.37 -9.82
CA ARG A 99 -16.71 -0.89 -8.65
C ARG A 99 -15.28 -0.57 -9.02
N PHE A 100 -14.79 0.55 -8.54
CA PHE A 100 -13.39 0.91 -8.60
C PHE A 100 -12.89 1.21 -7.20
N GLU A 101 -11.81 0.56 -6.80
CA GLU A 101 -11.21 0.78 -5.49
C GLU A 101 -9.71 0.99 -5.59
N ILE A 102 -9.19 1.83 -4.72
CA ILE A 102 -7.76 2.00 -4.50
C ILE A 102 -7.51 1.87 -3.01
N VAL A 103 -6.56 1.03 -2.65
CA VAL A 103 -6.17 0.81 -1.25
C VAL A 103 -4.67 0.94 -1.08
N VAL A 104 -4.27 1.42 0.10
CA VAL A 104 -2.89 1.35 0.57
C VAL A 104 -2.76 0.06 1.36
N ARG A 105 -1.88 -0.82 0.93
CA ARG A 105 -1.72 -2.13 1.56
C ARG A 105 -1.06 -2.02 2.93
N PRO A 106 -1.33 -2.96 3.85
CA PRO A 106 -0.69 -2.98 5.15
C PRO A 106 0.83 -3.07 5.02
N CYS A 107 1.55 -2.48 5.98
CA CYS A 107 3.00 -2.58 6.03
C CYS A 107 3.41 -4.04 6.26
N SER A 108 4.25 -4.56 5.38
CA SER A 108 4.79 -5.91 5.50
C SER A 108 6.25 -5.86 5.95
N ASP A 109 6.84 -7.04 6.17
CA ASP A 109 8.26 -7.16 6.51
C ASP A 109 9.18 -6.75 5.35
N LEU A 110 8.62 -6.60 4.15
CA LEU A 110 9.35 -6.09 2.98
C LEU A 110 9.63 -4.60 3.07
N LEU A 111 8.99 -3.88 3.99
CA LEU A 111 9.17 -2.44 4.23
C LEU A 111 8.99 -1.63 2.93
N VAL A 112 7.87 -1.89 2.26
CA VAL A 112 7.47 -1.18 1.03
C VAL A 112 6.17 -0.42 1.26
N LEU A 113 6.00 0.66 0.53
CA LEU A 113 4.71 1.32 0.36
C LEU A 113 4.10 0.77 -0.92
N ASP A 114 2.91 0.20 -0.81
CA ASP A 114 2.24 -0.51 -1.91
C ASP A 114 0.79 -0.05 -1.99
N ILE A 115 0.38 0.41 -3.16
CA ILE A 115 -1.02 0.73 -3.46
C ILE A 115 -1.55 -0.23 -4.52
N LYS A 116 -2.81 -0.58 -4.40
CA LYS A 116 -3.49 -1.48 -5.33
C LYS A 116 -4.76 -0.85 -5.83
N GLY A 117 -4.93 -0.85 -7.15
CA GLY A 117 -6.16 -0.42 -7.82
C GLY A 117 -6.85 -1.61 -8.46
N LYS A 118 -8.17 -1.72 -8.25
CA LYS A 118 -8.98 -2.81 -8.79
C LYS A 118 -10.28 -2.24 -9.32
N GLY A 119 -10.63 -2.62 -10.54
CA GLY A 119 -11.83 -2.14 -11.21
C GLY A 119 -12.64 -3.27 -11.83
N THR A 120 -13.95 -3.21 -11.62
CA THR A 120 -14.94 -4.11 -12.19
C THR A 120 -15.99 -3.28 -12.93
N ILE A 121 -16.33 -3.66 -14.15
CA ILE A 121 -17.40 -3.02 -14.92
C ILE A 121 -18.37 -4.11 -15.38
N ASN A 122 -19.64 -3.94 -15.01
CA ASN A 122 -20.71 -4.87 -15.38
C ASN A 122 -20.33 -6.32 -15.05
N ASN A 123 -19.90 -6.56 -13.81
CA ASN A 123 -19.53 -7.86 -13.26
C ASN A 123 -18.22 -8.45 -13.81
N ARG A 124 -17.49 -7.71 -14.64
CA ARG A 124 -16.23 -8.18 -15.22
C ARG A 124 -15.07 -7.36 -14.71
N GLU A 125 -14.02 -8.01 -14.24
CA GLU A 125 -12.79 -7.32 -13.85
C GLU A 125 -12.10 -6.76 -15.10
N VAL A 126 -11.85 -5.45 -15.09
CA VAL A 126 -11.22 -4.72 -16.21
C VAL A 126 -9.91 -4.07 -15.83
N PHE A 127 -9.60 -4.03 -14.53
CA PHE A 127 -8.46 -3.29 -14.01
C PHE A 127 -7.95 -3.96 -12.75
N ASN A 128 -6.65 -4.25 -12.71
CA ASN A 128 -5.98 -4.76 -11.53
C ASN A 128 -4.50 -4.39 -11.61
N ARG A 129 -4.09 -3.39 -10.85
CA ARG A 129 -2.72 -2.86 -10.87
C ARG A 129 -2.20 -2.59 -9.48
N SER A 130 -0.89 -2.66 -9.35
CA SER A 130 -0.17 -2.32 -8.12
C SER A 130 0.98 -1.39 -8.44
N HIS A 131 1.31 -0.54 -7.49
CA HIS A 131 2.50 0.30 -7.55
C HIS A 131 3.16 0.28 -6.18
N PHE A 132 4.44 -0.03 -6.13
CA PHE A 132 5.16 -0.11 -4.87
C PHE A 132 6.57 0.44 -4.99
N ARG A 133 7.09 0.91 -3.86
CA ARG A 133 8.49 1.33 -3.71
C ARG A 133 8.94 0.99 -2.29
N LYS A 134 10.23 0.79 -2.13
CA LYS A 134 10.83 0.68 -0.80
C LYS A 134 10.57 1.96 -0.02
N LEU A 135 10.22 1.84 1.26
CA LEU A 135 9.88 3.00 2.09
C LEU A 135 10.97 4.07 2.12
N ALA A 136 12.23 3.65 2.06
CA ALA A 136 13.36 4.57 2.01
C ALA A 136 13.46 5.36 0.69
N GLU A 137 12.77 4.90 -0.37
CA GLU A 137 12.85 5.47 -1.72
C GLU A 137 11.53 6.09 -2.20
N VAL A 138 10.55 6.23 -1.30
CA VAL A 138 9.22 6.72 -1.66
C VAL A 138 9.24 8.19 -2.03
N GLU A 139 8.63 8.49 -3.16
CA GLU A 139 8.25 9.83 -3.57
C GLU A 139 6.72 9.83 -3.71
N LEU A 140 6.03 10.55 -2.83
CA LEU A 140 4.56 10.56 -2.80
C LEU A 140 3.94 11.04 -4.11
N GLY A 141 4.60 11.96 -4.81
CA GLY A 141 4.13 12.46 -6.09
C GLY A 141 3.90 11.35 -7.12
N ASP A 142 4.76 10.32 -7.14
CA ASP A 142 4.60 9.18 -8.05
C ASP A 142 3.35 8.37 -7.72
N PHE A 143 3.08 8.17 -6.43
CA PHE A 143 1.88 7.47 -5.98
C PHE A 143 0.61 8.27 -6.29
N GLU A 144 0.65 9.58 -6.09
CA GLU A 144 -0.47 10.47 -6.42
C GLU A 144 -0.78 10.46 -7.90
N GLN A 145 0.25 10.43 -8.75
CA GLN A 145 0.08 10.31 -10.20
C GLN A 145 -0.54 8.96 -10.59
N CYS A 146 -0.16 7.88 -9.94
CA CYS A 146 -0.78 6.57 -10.16
C CYS A 146 -2.26 6.58 -9.79
N ILE A 147 -2.61 7.16 -8.66
CA ILE A 147 -4.00 7.28 -8.20
C ILE A 147 -4.83 8.04 -9.24
N GLU A 148 -4.32 9.16 -9.71
CA GLU A 148 -4.99 9.96 -10.73
C GLU A 148 -5.12 9.21 -12.05
N ALA A 149 -4.01 8.65 -12.55
CA ALA A 149 -3.99 7.92 -13.83
C ALA A 149 -4.92 6.72 -13.84
N TRP A 150 -4.94 5.95 -12.75
CA TRP A 150 -5.82 4.78 -12.63
C TRP A 150 -7.29 5.18 -12.58
N SER A 151 -7.60 6.25 -11.88
CA SER A 151 -8.96 6.77 -11.78
C SER A 151 -9.47 7.29 -13.11
N LEU A 152 -8.64 8.02 -13.85
CA LEU A 152 -8.97 8.50 -15.19
C LEU A 152 -9.19 7.34 -16.17
N HIS A 153 -8.34 6.32 -16.10
CA HIS A 153 -8.45 5.15 -16.96
C HIS A 153 -9.75 4.38 -16.68
N PHE A 154 -10.09 4.17 -15.42
CA PHE A 154 -11.37 3.53 -15.07
C PHE A 154 -12.56 4.35 -15.56
N ALA A 155 -12.54 5.66 -15.35
CA ALA A 155 -13.59 6.56 -15.79
C ALA A 155 -13.80 6.49 -17.32
N GLU A 156 -12.71 6.46 -18.08
CA GLU A 156 -12.73 6.33 -19.52
C GLU A 156 -13.34 4.99 -19.95
N MET A 157 -12.91 3.89 -19.35
CA MET A 157 -13.46 2.56 -19.65
C MET A 157 -14.95 2.46 -19.30
N TYR A 158 -15.33 3.00 -18.14
CA TYR A 158 -16.74 2.97 -17.72
C TYR A 158 -17.62 3.81 -18.65
N ALA A 159 -17.18 5.00 -19.01
CA ALA A 159 -17.92 5.87 -19.94
C ALA A 159 -18.08 5.22 -21.32
N ALA A 160 -17.08 4.47 -21.77
CA ALA A 160 -17.13 3.77 -23.06
C ALA A 160 -18.14 2.62 -23.08
N GLN A 161 -18.54 2.09 -21.92
CA GLN A 161 -19.52 1.00 -21.81
C GLN A 161 -20.97 1.51 -21.85
N GLY A 162 -21.15 2.78 -21.58
CA GLY A 162 -22.46 3.41 -21.57
C GLY A 162 -22.99 3.71 -22.94
#